data_798c4e1fede2859200e9076e2ecd8d95
#
_entry.id   798c4e1fede2859200e9076e2ecd8d95
#
_cell.length_a   1.000
_cell.length_b   1.000
_cell.length_c   1.000
_cell.angle_alpha   90.00
_cell.angle_beta   90.00
_cell.angle_gamma   90.00
#
_symmetry.space_group_name_H-M   'P 1'
#
loop_
_entity.id
_entity.type
_entity.pdbx_description
1 polymer ?
#
loop_
_entity_poly.entity_id
_entity_poly.type
_entity_poly.pdbx_seq_one_letter_code
_entity_poly.pdbx_strand_id
1 'polypeptide(L)'
;MRILAVDDEKLMLERLVRCITEAVPQAEVVSFQKATECLAYAMKEQVDVAFLDIRMRMMDGMELARQIKLLQPKINIIFTTGYSDYIYDAVSEIRCSGYVLKPVTTEQIRRELDNLRHPIEQQSGAKVHMQCFGNFEVFVDGKVLPLKPEKMKELLAYLVDRKGALCSNSELLTVLWEDGGYHYDYLKKCKKALIEALTEAGCKDVLVSKWGSIGVDRDAFYCDYYDWIEGKPSGINAYQGQYMMQYSWGEITNASLTKNNAK
;
A
#
# COMPACT_ATOMS: atom_id res chain seq x y z
N MET A 1 7.32 9.78 -3.05
CA MET A 1 8.19 8.72 -2.51
C MET A 1 9.58 9.29 -2.28
N ARG A 2 10.11 9.16 -1.05
CA ARG A 2 11.46 9.61 -0.68
C ARG A 2 12.37 8.40 -0.49
N ILE A 3 13.49 8.38 -1.21
CA ILE A 3 14.43 7.25 -1.25
C ILE A 3 15.79 7.71 -0.75
N LEU A 4 16.39 6.97 0.19
CA LEU A 4 17.79 7.13 0.56
C LEU A 4 18.67 6.18 -0.24
N ALA A 5 19.83 6.65 -0.65
CA ALA A 5 20.89 5.87 -1.27
C ALA A 5 22.19 6.05 -0.47
N VAL A 6 22.77 4.95 0.03
CA VAL A 6 23.96 5.03 0.89
C VAL A 6 25.02 4.03 0.43
N ASP A 7 26.19 4.56 0.11
CA ASP A 7 27.37 3.78 -0.31
C ASP A 7 28.61 4.64 -0.07
N ASP A 8 29.64 4.14 0.63
CA ASP A 8 30.85 4.91 0.93
C ASP A 8 31.79 5.04 -0.30
N GLU A 9 31.55 4.24 -1.34
CA GLU A 9 32.23 4.35 -2.62
C GLU A 9 31.49 5.30 -3.57
N LYS A 10 32.05 6.48 -3.82
CA LYS A 10 31.44 7.54 -4.62
C LYS A 10 30.88 7.05 -5.97
N LEU A 11 31.65 6.25 -6.72
CA LEU A 11 31.22 5.76 -8.04
C LEU A 11 30.04 4.79 -7.96
N MET A 12 29.99 3.96 -6.90
CA MET A 12 28.87 3.05 -6.65
C MET A 12 27.61 3.82 -6.25
N LEU A 13 27.76 4.84 -5.40
CA LEU A 13 26.68 5.72 -5.02
C LEU A 13 26.09 6.48 -6.22
N GLU A 14 26.92 7.07 -7.07
CA GLU A 14 26.49 7.76 -8.29
C GLU A 14 25.71 6.82 -9.23
N ARG A 15 26.20 5.60 -9.39
CA ARG A 15 25.53 4.56 -10.18
C ARG A 15 24.19 4.18 -9.56
N LEU A 16 24.14 3.95 -8.26
CA LEU A 16 22.91 3.61 -7.52
C LEU A 16 21.87 4.71 -7.69
N VAL A 17 22.24 5.97 -7.44
CA VAL A 17 21.34 7.13 -7.60
C VAL A 17 20.80 7.22 -9.03
N ARG A 18 21.65 7.04 -10.04
CA ARG A 18 21.21 7.05 -11.43
C ARG A 18 20.20 5.94 -11.72
N CYS A 19 20.48 4.69 -11.30
CA CYS A 19 19.56 3.58 -11.51
C CYS A 19 18.22 3.79 -10.79
N ILE A 20 18.22 4.36 -9.58
CA ILE A 20 16.99 4.71 -8.85
C ILE A 20 16.21 5.80 -9.60
N THR A 21 16.87 6.87 -10.05
CA THR A 21 16.22 7.98 -10.76
C THR A 21 15.63 7.52 -12.11
N GLU A 22 16.33 6.63 -12.81
CA GLU A 22 15.80 6.02 -14.06
C GLU A 22 14.63 5.07 -13.79
N ALA A 23 14.64 4.35 -12.67
CA ALA A 23 13.55 3.44 -12.28
C ALA A 23 12.29 4.21 -11.89
N VAL A 24 12.44 5.29 -11.11
CA VAL A 24 11.34 6.10 -10.57
C VAL A 24 11.66 7.59 -10.69
N PRO A 25 11.43 8.21 -11.84
CA PRO A 25 11.78 9.61 -12.10
C PRO A 25 11.11 10.64 -11.17
N GLN A 26 9.97 10.30 -10.57
CA GLN A 26 9.22 11.15 -9.66
C GLN A 26 9.65 11.01 -8.19
N ALA A 27 10.59 10.12 -7.86
CA ALA A 27 11.07 9.95 -6.49
C ALA A 27 12.05 11.05 -6.10
N GLU A 28 11.97 11.52 -4.86
CA GLU A 28 13.00 12.34 -4.23
C GLU A 28 14.12 11.42 -3.76
N VAL A 29 15.28 11.47 -4.39
CA VAL A 29 16.44 10.64 -4.05
C VAL A 29 17.45 11.47 -3.29
N VAL A 30 17.74 11.08 -2.04
CA VAL A 30 18.75 11.72 -1.19
C VAL A 30 19.90 10.73 -0.97
N SER A 31 21.12 11.15 -1.26
CA SER A 31 22.30 10.25 -1.23
C SER A 31 23.32 10.63 -0.18
N PHE A 32 23.96 9.64 0.43
CA PHE A 32 24.96 9.82 1.48
C PHE A 32 26.14 8.88 1.28
N GLN A 33 27.36 9.41 1.47
CA GLN A 33 28.57 8.59 1.53
C GLN A 33 28.90 8.13 2.97
N LYS A 34 28.22 8.68 3.97
CA LYS A 34 28.42 8.33 5.37
C LYS A 34 27.13 7.90 6.04
N ALA A 35 27.17 6.74 6.66
CA ALA A 35 26.03 6.18 7.41
C ALA A 35 25.52 7.14 8.49
N THR A 36 26.40 7.86 9.18
CA THR A 36 26.03 8.82 10.23
C THR A 36 25.25 10.01 9.72
N GLU A 37 25.55 10.52 8.52
CA GLU A 37 24.82 11.61 7.88
C GLU A 37 23.43 11.13 7.44
N CYS A 38 23.34 9.92 6.91
CA CYS A 38 22.07 9.28 6.56
C CYS A 38 21.17 9.10 7.80
N LEU A 39 21.71 8.59 8.91
CA LEU A 39 20.97 8.42 10.15
C LEU A 39 20.45 9.76 10.70
N ALA A 40 21.28 10.80 10.68
CA ALA A 40 20.88 12.14 11.12
C ALA A 40 19.77 12.73 10.25
N TYR A 41 19.72 12.40 8.97
CA TYR A 41 18.65 12.75 8.06
C TYR A 41 17.36 11.98 8.40
N ALA A 42 17.44 10.65 8.57
CA ALA A 42 16.30 9.80 8.90
C ALA A 42 15.66 10.11 10.27
N MET A 43 16.39 10.77 11.18
CA MET A 43 15.84 11.29 12.44
C MET A 43 14.89 12.48 12.25
N LYS A 44 15.00 13.21 11.15
CA LYS A 44 14.26 14.45 10.89
C LYS A 44 13.19 14.31 9.82
N GLU A 45 13.43 13.44 8.86
CA GLU A 45 12.60 13.29 7.67
C GLU A 45 12.03 11.89 7.56
N GLN A 46 10.78 11.77 7.12
CA GLN A 46 10.17 10.48 6.81
C GLN A 46 10.74 9.94 5.49
N VAL A 47 11.04 8.65 5.49
CA VAL A 47 11.68 7.95 4.39
C VAL A 47 10.88 6.70 4.05
N ASP A 48 10.64 6.47 2.78
CA ASP A 48 9.85 5.33 2.32
C ASP A 48 10.74 4.10 2.04
N VAL A 49 11.90 4.33 1.41
CA VAL A 49 12.88 3.28 1.03
C VAL A 49 14.29 3.74 1.34
N ALA A 50 15.13 2.84 1.84
CA ALA A 50 16.56 3.06 1.93
C ALA A 50 17.33 1.94 1.22
N PHE A 51 18.11 2.29 0.20
CA PHE A 51 19.12 1.44 -0.40
C PHE A 51 20.43 1.63 0.33
N LEU A 52 20.92 0.57 0.97
CA LEU A 52 22.08 0.62 1.85
C LEU A 52 23.15 -0.38 1.38
N ASP A 53 24.36 0.11 1.14
CA ASP A 53 25.48 -0.82 1.02
C ASP A 53 25.74 -1.51 2.36
N ILE A 54 26.01 -2.81 2.33
CA ILE A 54 26.28 -3.58 3.55
C ILE A 54 27.66 -3.23 4.11
N ARG A 55 28.69 -3.17 3.24
CA ARG A 55 30.07 -2.96 3.67
C ARG A 55 30.50 -1.51 3.55
N MET A 56 30.27 -0.74 4.58
CA MET A 56 30.73 0.64 4.68
C MET A 56 31.71 0.82 5.83
N ARG A 57 32.57 1.83 5.73
CA ARG A 57 33.50 2.20 6.79
C ARG A 57 32.76 2.80 7.98
N MET A 58 33.30 2.61 9.19
CA MET A 58 32.82 3.12 10.48
C MET A 58 31.50 2.49 10.96
N MET A 59 30.45 2.50 10.19
CA MET A 59 29.17 1.88 10.49
C MET A 59 28.73 1.07 9.27
N ASP A 60 28.53 -0.24 9.44
CA ASP A 60 28.04 -1.09 8.37
C ASP A 60 26.56 -0.86 8.07
N GLY A 61 26.12 -1.31 6.90
CA GLY A 61 24.74 -1.11 6.46
C GLY A 61 23.72 -1.86 7.31
N MET A 62 24.09 -2.97 7.94
CA MET A 62 23.21 -3.74 8.82
C MET A 62 22.92 -2.95 10.11
N GLU A 63 23.94 -2.34 10.71
CA GLU A 63 23.78 -1.51 11.89
C GLU A 63 22.98 -0.24 11.58
N LEU A 64 23.26 0.41 10.43
CA LEU A 64 22.50 1.55 9.96
C LEU A 64 21.02 1.18 9.78
N ALA A 65 20.73 0.04 9.17
CA ALA A 65 19.38 -0.44 8.95
C ALA A 65 18.63 -0.69 10.28
N ARG A 66 19.29 -1.28 11.30
CA ARG A 66 18.70 -1.47 12.63
C ARG A 66 18.30 -0.13 13.25
N GLN A 67 19.21 0.84 13.22
CA GLN A 67 18.95 2.16 13.81
C GLN A 67 17.85 2.92 13.08
N ILE A 68 17.82 2.91 11.75
CA ILE A 68 16.74 3.54 10.97
C ILE A 68 15.40 2.84 11.26
N LYS A 69 15.36 1.51 11.34
CA LYS A 69 14.11 0.79 11.67
C LYS A 69 13.58 1.05 13.07
N LEU A 70 14.43 1.32 14.04
CA LEU A 70 13.99 1.76 15.37
C LEU A 70 13.30 3.12 15.31
N LEU A 71 13.76 4.03 14.45
CA LEU A 71 13.15 5.34 14.24
C LEU A 71 11.89 5.26 13.37
N GLN A 72 11.93 4.45 12.32
CA GLN A 72 10.89 4.33 11.29
C GLN A 72 10.57 2.85 11.03
N PRO A 73 9.73 2.20 11.85
CA PRO A 73 9.51 0.74 11.77
C PRO A 73 8.96 0.22 10.43
N LYS A 74 8.26 1.08 9.68
CA LYS A 74 7.67 0.75 8.36
C LYS A 74 8.57 1.07 7.17
N ILE A 75 9.79 1.55 7.40
CA ILE A 75 10.71 1.82 6.29
C ILE A 75 11.07 0.53 5.53
N ASN A 76 11.13 0.62 4.22
CA ASN A 76 11.62 -0.46 3.38
C ASN A 76 13.15 -0.38 3.27
N ILE A 77 13.84 -1.40 3.71
CA ILE A 77 15.30 -1.51 3.56
C ILE A 77 15.60 -2.46 2.40
N ILE A 78 16.38 -1.99 1.45
CA ILE A 78 16.91 -2.80 0.35
C ILE A 78 18.44 -2.71 0.43
N PHE A 79 19.09 -3.85 0.62
CA PHE A 79 20.54 -3.87 0.66
C PHE A 79 21.15 -3.93 -0.73
N THR A 80 22.23 -3.21 -0.94
CA THR A 80 23.10 -3.34 -2.11
C THR A 80 24.41 -4.00 -1.67
N THR A 81 24.85 -5.06 -2.34
CA THR A 81 26.05 -5.79 -1.91
C THR A 81 26.75 -6.48 -3.08
N GLY A 82 28.06 -6.59 -2.99
CA GLY A 82 28.86 -7.45 -3.87
C GLY A 82 28.96 -8.90 -3.40
N TYR A 83 28.38 -9.24 -2.23
CA TYR A 83 28.57 -10.53 -1.57
C TYR A 83 27.22 -11.16 -1.20
N SER A 84 27.01 -12.40 -1.58
CA SER A 84 25.80 -13.16 -1.29
C SER A 84 25.68 -13.63 0.16
N ASP A 85 26.79 -13.70 0.90
CA ASP A 85 26.86 -14.34 2.23
C ASP A 85 26.07 -13.59 3.31
N TYR A 86 25.80 -12.30 3.12
CA TYR A 86 25.03 -11.48 4.06
C TYR A 86 23.51 -11.50 3.86
N ILE A 87 23.02 -12.17 2.81
CA ILE A 87 21.61 -12.19 2.47
C ILE A 87 20.78 -12.84 3.59
N TYR A 88 21.29 -13.92 4.18
CA TYR A 88 20.58 -14.61 5.25
C TYR A 88 20.35 -13.72 6.48
N ASP A 89 21.39 -13.02 6.94
CA ASP A 89 21.31 -12.13 8.10
C ASP A 89 20.43 -10.91 7.80
N ALA A 90 20.52 -10.34 6.60
CA ALA A 90 19.67 -9.23 6.15
C ALA A 90 18.18 -9.58 6.17
N VAL A 91 17.84 -10.79 5.74
CA VAL A 91 16.44 -11.27 5.71
C VAL A 91 15.98 -11.67 7.11
N SER A 92 16.78 -12.45 7.86
CA SER A 92 16.36 -13.02 9.16
C SER A 92 16.35 -11.99 10.29
N GLU A 93 17.37 -11.14 10.40
CA GLU A 93 17.51 -10.18 11.49
C GLU A 93 16.81 -8.85 11.19
N ILE A 94 17.09 -8.26 10.01
CA ILE A 94 16.58 -6.93 9.66
C ILE A 94 15.17 -7.00 9.10
N ARG A 95 14.76 -8.16 8.58
CA ARG A 95 13.52 -8.29 7.81
C ARG A 95 13.50 -7.23 6.70
N CYS A 96 14.57 -7.18 5.90
CA CYS A 96 14.67 -6.26 4.77
C CYS A 96 13.55 -6.51 3.74
N SER A 97 13.27 -5.52 2.90
CA SER A 97 12.30 -5.65 1.80
C SER A 97 12.92 -6.34 0.59
N GLY A 98 14.23 -6.23 0.41
CA GLY A 98 14.92 -6.86 -0.70
C GLY A 98 16.43 -6.67 -0.65
N TYR A 99 17.10 -7.17 -1.69
CA TYR A 99 18.51 -6.97 -1.90
C TYR A 99 18.88 -6.91 -3.39
N VAL A 100 19.89 -6.14 -3.73
CA VAL A 100 20.42 -5.99 -5.09
C VAL A 100 21.89 -6.35 -5.10
N LEU A 101 22.28 -7.29 -5.95
CA LEU A 101 23.67 -7.62 -6.15
C LEU A 101 24.35 -6.59 -7.06
N LYS A 102 25.51 -6.11 -6.63
CA LYS A 102 26.36 -5.23 -7.46
C LYS A 102 26.97 -6.04 -8.63
N PRO A 103 27.01 -5.51 -9.85
CA PRO A 103 26.73 -4.13 -10.24
C PRO A 103 25.22 -3.84 -10.37
N VAL A 104 24.79 -2.76 -9.71
CA VAL A 104 23.35 -2.34 -9.70
C VAL A 104 22.87 -1.98 -11.11
N THR A 105 21.64 -2.41 -11.44
CA THR A 105 20.95 -2.07 -12.69
C THR A 105 19.56 -1.50 -12.41
N THR A 106 19.05 -0.69 -13.33
CA THR A 106 17.71 -0.09 -13.24
C THR A 106 16.60 -1.14 -13.13
N GLU A 107 16.76 -2.27 -13.83
CA GLU A 107 15.82 -3.40 -13.80
C GLU A 107 15.73 -4.06 -12.42
N GLN A 108 16.88 -4.29 -11.78
CA GLN A 108 16.92 -4.82 -10.41
C GLN A 108 16.24 -3.85 -9.43
N ILE A 109 16.50 -2.54 -9.55
CA ILE A 109 15.86 -1.52 -8.71
C ILE A 109 14.33 -1.57 -8.87
N ARG A 110 13.82 -1.60 -10.11
CA ARG A 110 12.37 -1.71 -10.36
C ARG A 110 11.78 -2.94 -9.70
N ARG A 111 12.38 -4.10 -9.92
CA ARG A 111 11.89 -5.36 -9.34
C ARG A 111 11.81 -5.30 -7.81
N GLU A 112 12.82 -4.75 -7.13
CA GLU A 112 12.80 -4.67 -5.68
C GLU A 112 11.79 -3.60 -5.18
N LEU A 113 11.59 -2.50 -5.91
CA LEU A 113 10.59 -1.49 -5.58
C LEU A 113 9.15 -2.00 -5.80
N ASP A 114 8.94 -2.90 -6.77
CA ASP A 114 7.65 -3.55 -6.99
C ASP A 114 7.30 -4.57 -5.90
N ASN A 115 8.32 -5.08 -5.16
CA ASN A 115 8.18 -6.14 -4.15
C ASN A 115 8.43 -5.64 -2.71
N LEU A 116 8.15 -4.39 -2.41
CA LEU A 116 8.39 -3.82 -1.08
C LEU A 116 7.57 -4.53 -0.01
N ARG A 117 8.20 -4.80 1.13
CA ARG A 117 7.55 -5.42 2.30
C ARG A 117 6.45 -4.54 2.92
N HIS A 118 6.69 -3.24 2.95
CA HIS A 118 5.72 -2.22 3.29
C HIS A 118 5.41 -1.47 2.01
N PRO A 119 4.33 -1.84 1.31
CA PRO A 119 3.95 -1.13 0.11
C PRO A 119 3.94 0.36 0.41
N ILE A 120 4.75 1.09 -0.30
CA ILE A 120 4.62 2.53 -0.27
C ILE A 120 3.26 2.74 -0.89
N GLU A 121 2.37 3.36 -0.12
CA GLU A 121 1.23 3.96 -0.77
C GLU A 121 1.85 4.87 -1.84
N GLN A 122 2.03 4.30 -3.04
CA GLN A 122 2.13 5.17 -4.17
C GLN A 122 0.88 6.02 -3.97
N GLN A 123 1.08 7.31 -3.74
CA GLN A 123 0.14 8.27 -4.23
C GLN A 123 0.07 7.95 -5.74
N SER A 124 -0.61 6.84 -6.06
CA SER A 124 -1.29 6.73 -7.33
C SER A 124 -1.97 8.07 -7.38
N GLY A 125 -1.85 8.84 -8.43
CA GLY A 125 -2.49 10.15 -8.48
C GLY A 125 -4.01 10.06 -8.23
N ALA A 126 -4.49 8.92 -7.78
CA ALA A 126 -5.81 8.64 -7.26
C ALA A 126 -5.96 9.37 -5.92
N LYS A 127 -6.76 10.40 -5.95
CA LYS A 127 -7.18 11.18 -4.79
C LYS A 127 -7.76 10.29 -3.68
N VAL A 128 -8.34 9.15 -4.04
CA VAL A 128 -9.04 8.21 -3.16
C VAL A 128 -8.29 6.90 -3.07
N HIS A 129 -8.07 6.42 -1.86
CA HIS A 129 -7.52 5.11 -1.56
C HIS A 129 -8.49 4.34 -0.66
N MET A 130 -8.83 3.11 -1.04
CA MET A 130 -9.65 2.20 -0.26
C MET A 130 -8.83 1.01 0.21
N GLN A 131 -8.65 0.91 1.52
CA GLN A 131 -8.00 -0.20 2.19
C GLN A 131 -9.04 -1.28 2.47
N CYS A 132 -8.83 -2.49 1.95
CA CYS A 132 -9.72 -3.64 2.14
C CYS A 132 -9.07 -4.72 3.03
N PHE A 133 -7.75 -4.79 3.08
CA PHE A 133 -7.04 -5.76 3.91
C PHE A 133 -6.96 -5.29 5.37
N GLY A 134 -7.33 -6.18 6.30
CA GLY A 134 -7.66 -5.83 7.67
C GLY A 134 -9.07 -5.25 7.77
N ASN A 135 -9.19 -4.05 8.33
CA ASN A 135 -10.44 -3.30 8.37
C ASN A 135 -10.59 -2.42 7.12
N PHE A 136 -11.83 -2.29 6.63
CA PHE A 136 -12.12 -1.38 5.53
C PHE A 136 -11.99 0.08 5.98
N GLU A 137 -11.16 0.84 5.28
CA GLU A 137 -10.99 2.28 5.47
C GLU A 137 -10.91 3.01 4.14
N VAL A 138 -11.36 4.27 4.13
CA VAL A 138 -11.32 5.16 2.97
C VAL A 138 -10.46 6.36 3.30
N PHE A 139 -9.50 6.64 2.42
CA PHE A 139 -8.62 7.79 2.54
C PHE A 139 -8.82 8.71 1.33
N VAL A 140 -8.84 10.01 1.57
CA VAL A 140 -8.85 11.06 0.53
C VAL A 140 -7.67 11.97 0.81
N ASP A 141 -6.78 12.13 -0.17
CA ASP A 141 -5.53 12.89 -0.02
C ASP A 141 -4.72 12.45 1.23
N GLY A 142 -4.67 11.12 1.49
CA GLY A 142 -3.95 10.51 2.61
C GLY A 142 -4.60 10.68 4.00
N LYS A 143 -5.80 11.26 4.08
CA LYS A 143 -6.56 11.43 5.33
C LYS A 143 -7.77 10.53 5.36
N VAL A 144 -8.07 9.92 6.50
CA VAL A 144 -9.28 9.10 6.68
C VAL A 144 -10.52 9.94 6.40
N LEU A 145 -11.38 9.46 5.48
CA LEU A 145 -12.70 10.01 5.25
C LEU A 145 -13.68 9.43 6.28
N PRO A 146 -14.19 10.22 7.23
CA PRO A 146 -15.12 9.69 8.24
C PRO A 146 -16.49 9.43 7.62
N LEU A 147 -16.82 8.15 7.40
CA LEU A 147 -18.11 7.72 6.90
C LEU A 147 -19.02 7.32 8.08
N LYS A 148 -20.00 8.13 8.38
CA LYS A 148 -21.00 7.86 9.43
C LYS A 148 -22.43 8.05 8.87
N PRO A 149 -23.38 7.19 9.22
CA PRO A 149 -23.31 6.05 10.15
C PRO A 149 -22.52 4.86 9.58
N GLU A 150 -22.16 3.88 10.42
CA GLU A 150 -21.41 2.67 10.03
C GLU A 150 -22.02 1.93 8.83
N LYS A 151 -23.35 1.88 8.72
CA LYS A 151 -24.04 1.28 7.56
C LYS A 151 -23.76 1.98 6.23
N MET A 152 -23.39 3.26 6.25
CA MET A 152 -22.92 3.98 5.05
C MET A 152 -21.53 3.49 4.64
N LYS A 153 -20.63 3.27 5.60
CA LYS A 153 -19.30 2.71 5.38
C LYS A 153 -19.38 1.26 4.88
N GLU A 154 -20.23 0.45 5.51
CA GLU A 154 -20.50 -0.92 5.10
C GLU A 154 -21.07 -1.01 3.68
N LEU A 155 -22.00 -0.12 3.31
CA LEU A 155 -22.51 -0.01 1.95
C LEU A 155 -21.39 0.20 0.94
N LEU A 156 -20.48 1.16 1.18
CA LEU A 156 -19.35 1.41 0.27
C LEU A 156 -18.42 0.21 0.22
N ALA A 157 -18.10 -0.40 1.37
CA ALA A 157 -17.26 -1.60 1.45
C ALA A 157 -17.84 -2.75 0.59
N TYR A 158 -19.14 -3.00 0.67
CA TYR A 158 -19.79 -4.01 -0.14
C TYR A 158 -19.72 -3.68 -1.64
N LEU A 159 -19.96 -2.43 -2.03
CA LEU A 159 -19.84 -2.01 -3.43
C LEU A 159 -18.43 -2.22 -3.98
N VAL A 160 -17.40 -2.02 -3.15
CA VAL A 160 -15.99 -2.29 -3.51
C VAL A 160 -15.77 -3.80 -3.65
N ASP A 161 -16.28 -4.62 -2.72
CA ASP A 161 -16.22 -6.09 -2.81
C ASP A 161 -16.81 -6.62 -4.13
N ARG A 162 -17.87 -5.98 -4.63
CA ARG A 162 -18.52 -6.31 -5.89
C ARG A 162 -17.75 -5.91 -7.16
N LYS A 163 -16.59 -5.31 -7.03
CA LYS A 163 -15.60 -5.06 -8.11
C LYS A 163 -16.16 -4.31 -9.31
N GLY A 164 -16.93 -3.25 -9.06
CA GLY A 164 -17.57 -2.44 -10.10
C GLY A 164 -18.89 -2.98 -10.62
N ALA A 165 -19.36 -4.13 -10.15
CA ALA A 165 -20.71 -4.62 -10.47
C ALA A 165 -21.76 -3.70 -9.83
N LEU A 166 -22.85 -3.42 -10.58
CA LEU A 166 -23.97 -2.66 -10.07
C LEU A 166 -24.85 -3.52 -9.16
N CYS A 167 -25.05 -3.07 -7.94
CA CYS A 167 -25.89 -3.75 -6.92
C CYS A 167 -27.29 -3.16 -6.91
N SER A 168 -28.29 -4.01 -6.93
CA SER A 168 -29.70 -3.61 -6.79
C SER A 168 -30.05 -3.27 -5.35
N ASN A 169 -31.14 -2.52 -5.14
CA ASN A 169 -31.64 -2.26 -3.80
C ASN A 169 -31.99 -3.55 -3.03
N SER A 170 -32.54 -4.55 -3.72
CA SER A 170 -32.90 -5.85 -3.11
C SER A 170 -31.64 -6.58 -2.60
N GLU A 171 -30.58 -6.64 -3.42
CA GLU A 171 -29.28 -7.23 -3.05
C GLU A 171 -28.70 -6.52 -1.82
N LEU A 172 -28.64 -5.18 -1.85
CA LEU A 172 -28.09 -4.39 -0.75
C LEU A 172 -28.89 -4.57 0.56
N LEU A 173 -30.20 -4.64 0.49
CA LEU A 173 -31.04 -4.89 1.66
C LEU A 173 -30.76 -6.27 2.28
N THR A 174 -30.60 -7.31 1.44
CA THR A 174 -30.31 -8.67 1.91
C THR A 174 -28.97 -8.79 2.60
N VAL A 175 -27.93 -8.11 2.07
CA VAL A 175 -26.57 -8.25 2.60
C VAL A 175 -26.31 -7.34 3.80
N LEU A 176 -26.81 -6.11 3.76
CA LEU A 176 -26.54 -5.14 4.83
C LEU A 176 -27.43 -5.34 6.07
N TRP A 177 -28.56 -6.06 5.96
CA TRP A 177 -29.49 -6.34 7.07
C TRP A 177 -29.90 -7.82 7.09
N GLU A 178 -29.38 -8.54 8.08
CA GLU A 178 -29.65 -9.97 8.27
C GLU A 178 -30.96 -10.24 9.04
N ASP A 179 -31.59 -9.17 9.61
CA ASP A 179 -32.74 -9.27 10.48
C ASP A 179 -34.12 -9.44 9.72
N GLY A 180 -34.09 -9.39 8.39
CA GLY A 180 -35.26 -9.48 7.54
C GLY A 180 -36.25 -8.30 7.67
N GLY A 181 -35.83 -7.23 8.37
CA GLY A 181 -36.64 -6.02 8.56
C GLY A 181 -36.77 -5.16 7.31
N TYR A 182 -37.75 -4.24 7.32
CA TYR A 182 -37.96 -3.30 6.22
C TYR A 182 -37.04 -2.08 6.38
N HIS A 183 -35.87 -2.11 5.72
CA HIS A 183 -34.83 -1.05 5.84
C HIS A 183 -34.72 -0.16 4.59
N TYR A 184 -35.69 -0.18 3.68
CA TYR A 184 -35.57 0.51 2.39
C TYR A 184 -35.34 2.02 2.52
N ASP A 185 -36.04 2.69 3.44
CA ASP A 185 -35.88 4.12 3.65
C ASP A 185 -34.54 4.46 4.30
N TYR A 186 -33.99 3.55 5.14
CA TYR A 186 -32.68 3.71 5.71
C TYR A 186 -31.59 3.50 4.68
N LEU A 187 -31.73 2.51 3.78
CA LEU A 187 -30.83 2.34 2.63
C LEU A 187 -30.78 3.59 1.76
N LYS A 188 -31.96 4.20 1.46
CA LYS A 188 -32.01 5.47 0.72
C LYS A 188 -31.22 6.59 1.42
N LYS A 189 -31.38 6.71 2.73
CA LYS A 189 -30.63 7.69 3.54
C LYS A 189 -29.11 7.42 3.48
N CYS A 190 -28.69 6.17 3.64
CA CYS A 190 -27.28 5.79 3.53
C CYS A 190 -26.70 6.11 2.15
N LYS A 191 -27.42 5.79 1.07
CA LYS A 191 -26.99 6.12 -0.30
C LYS A 191 -26.83 7.63 -0.50
N LYS A 192 -27.81 8.41 -0.07
CA LYS A 192 -27.78 9.87 -0.18
C LYS A 192 -26.61 10.44 0.61
N ALA A 193 -26.43 10.05 1.85
CA ALA A 193 -25.33 10.50 2.71
C ALA A 193 -23.94 10.10 2.14
N LEU A 194 -23.82 8.91 1.54
CA LEU A 194 -22.59 8.47 0.89
C LEU A 194 -22.25 9.34 -0.32
N ILE A 195 -23.23 9.63 -1.18
CA ILE A 195 -23.05 10.50 -2.34
C ILE A 195 -22.64 11.91 -1.89
N GLU A 196 -23.29 12.45 -0.85
CA GLU A 196 -22.98 13.77 -0.28
C GLU A 196 -21.55 13.80 0.27
N ALA A 197 -21.16 12.83 1.10
CA ALA A 197 -19.83 12.76 1.70
C ALA A 197 -18.72 12.66 0.65
N LEU A 198 -18.87 11.83 -0.38
CA LEU A 198 -17.92 11.72 -1.48
C LEU A 198 -17.89 12.97 -2.38
N THR A 199 -19.03 13.64 -2.54
CA THR A 199 -19.11 14.90 -3.31
C THR A 199 -18.40 16.03 -2.57
N GLU A 200 -18.61 16.17 -1.26
CA GLU A 200 -17.93 17.14 -0.41
C GLU A 200 -16.42 16.91 -0.38
N ALA A 201 -15.99 15.64 -0.39
CA ALA A 201 -14.59 15.27 -0.51
C ALA A 201 -14.04 15.45 -1.94
N GLY A 202 -14.87 15.87 -2.91
CA GLY A 202 -14.50 16.04 -4.32
C GLY A 202 -14.18 14.72 -5.04
N CYS A 203 -14.85 13.62 -4.65
CA CYS A 203 -14.64 12.25 -5.13
C CYS A 203 -15.94 11.60 -5.63
N LYS A 204 -16.86 12.39 -6.18
CA LYS A 204 -18.17 11.91 -6.64
C LYS A 204 -18.07 10.80 -7.70
N ASP A 205 -17.01 10.81 -8.48
CA ASP A 205 -16.79 9.88 -9.60
C ASP A 205 -16.49 8.44 -9.12
N VAL A 206 -16.25 8.24 -7.81
CA VAL A 206 -16.11 6.91 -7.18
C VAL A 206 -17.40 6.09 -7.31
N LEU A 207 -18.58 6.73 -7.32
CA LEU A 207 -19.85 6.06 -7.39
C LEU A 207 -20.49 6.14 -8.78
N VAL A 208 -20.98 5.01 -9.23
CA VAL A 208 -21.78 4.88 -10.46
C VAL A 208 -23.21 4.46 -10.10
N SER A 209 -24.20 5.20 -10.58
CA SER A 209 -25.63 4.88 -10.37
C SER A 209 -26.33 4.73 -11.71
N LYS A 210 -27.06 3.63 -11.89
CA LYS A 210 -27.89 3.37 -13.08
C LYS A 210 -29.20 2.67 -12.68
N TRP A 211 -30.35 3.21 -13.09
CA TRP A 211 -31.66 2.53 -13.02
C TRP A 211 -32.00 1.88 -11.64
N GLY A 212 -31.73 2.59 -10.55
CA GLY A 212 -32.01 2.07 -9.20
C GLY A 212 -30.91 1.17 -8.63
N SER A 213 -29.86 0.88 -9.38
CA SER A 213 -28.68 0.18 -8.93
C SER A 213 -27.50 1.14 -8.71
N ILE A 214 -26.60 0.77 -7.83
CA ILE A 214 -25.39 1.54 -7.48
C ILE A 214 -24.18 0.62 -7.48
N GLY A 215 -23.02 1.15 -7.86
CA GLY A 215 -21.73 0.47 -7.82
C GLY A 215 -20.59 1.47 -7.68
N VAL A 216 -19.38 1.01 -7.81
CA VAL A 216 -18.17 1.84 -7.82
C VAL A 216 -17.51 1.81 -9.20
N ASP A 217 -16.88 2.92 -9.58
CA ASP A 217 -15.95 2.96 -10.71
C ASP A 217 -14.56 2.55 -10.22
N ARG A 218 -14.07 1.42 -10.71
CA ARG A 218 -12.77 0.84 -10.30
C ARG A 218 -11.58 1.74 -10.64
N ASP A 219 -11.70 2.56 -11.66
CA ASP A 219 -10.62 3.41 -12.14
C ASP A 219 -10.55 4.76 -11.39
N ALA A 220 -11.59 5.07 -10.58
CA ALA A 220 -11.68 6.31 -9.83
C ALA A 220 -10.92 6.31 -8.49
N PHE A 221 -10.38 5.17 -8.05
CA PHE A 221 -9.67 5.04 -6.77
C PHE A 221 -8.65 3.91 -6.79
N TYR A 222 -7.65 4.02 -5.91
CA TYR A 222 -6.74 2.92 -5.61
C TYR A 222 -7.37 1.95 -4.60
N CYS A 223 -7.14 0.64 -4.77
CA CYS A 223 -7.65 -0.40 -3.88
C CYS A 223 -6.65 -1.56 -3.77
N ASP A 224 -6.20 -1.89 -2.56
CA ASP A 224 -5.28 -2.99 -2.27
C ASP A 224 -5.84 -4.36 -2.70
N TYR A 225 -7.15 -4.57 -2.54
CA TYR A 225 -7.84 -5.78 -3.00
C TYR A 225 -7.82 -5.92 -4.53
N TYR A 226 -7.97 -4.82 -5.27
CA TYR A 226 -7.93 -4.87 -6.74
C TYR A 226 -6.53 -5.15 -7.24
N ASP A 227 -5.51 -4.58 -6.62
CA ASP A 227 -4.12 -4.92 -6.92
C ASP A 227 -3.82 -6.40 -6.66
N TRP A 228 -4.38 -6.97 -5.59
CA TRP A 228 -4.25 -8.40 -5.31
C TRP A 228 -4.89 -9.26 -6.40
N ILE A 229 -6.12 -8.92 -6.87
CA ILE A 229 -6.82 -9.64 -7.94
C ILE A 229 -6.02 -9.60 -9.25
N GLU A 230 -5.37 -8.47 -9.51
CA GLU A 230 -4.55 -8.25 -10.71
C GLU A 230 -3.15 -8.88 -10.59
N GLY A 231 -2.84 -9.54 -9.46
CA GLY A 231 -1.55 -10.16 -9.22
C GLY A 231 -0.41 -9.18 -9.03
N LYS A 232 -0.71 -7.92 -8.71
CA LYS A 232 0.31 -6.91 -8.46
C LYS A 232 1.02 -7.15 -7.13
N PRO A 233 2.34 -6.98 -7.06
CA PRO A 233 3.11 -7.18 -5.83
C PRO A 233 2.60 -6.36 -4.65
N SER A 234 2.14 -5.13 -4.88
CA SER A 234 1.54 -4.26 -3.85
C SER A 234 0.36 -4.92 -3.13
N GLY A 235 -0.57 -5.49 -3.88
CA GLY A 235 -1.73 -6.19 -3.32
C GLY A 235 -1.35 -7.51 -2.65
N ILE A 236 -0.47 -8.31 -3.29
CA ILE A 236 -0.01 -9.60 -2.74
C ILE A 236 0.69 -9.40 -1.39
N ASN A 237 1.58 -8.41 -1.29
CA ASN A 237 2.32 -8.12 -0.07
C ASN A 237 1.44 -7.47 1.03
N ALA A 238 0.39 -6.75 0.65
CA ALA A 238 -0.54 -6.13 1.60
C ALA A 238 -1.46 -7.17 2.26
N TYR A 239 -1.77 -8.30 1.59
CA TYR A 239 -2.66 -9.32 2.12
C TYR A 239 -1.98 -10.18 3.19
N GLN A 240 -2.49 -10.12 4.41
CA GLN A 240 -2.00 -10.88 5.58
C GLN A 240 -3.06 -11.86 6.13
N GLY A 241 -3.93 -12.37 5.28
CA GLY A 241 -4.99 -13.29 5.69
C GLY A 241 -6.24 -12.61 6.26
N GLN A 242 -6.35 -11.30 6.17
CA GLN A 242 -7.44 -10.52 6.72
C GLN A 242 -8.06 -9.63 5.64
N TYR A 243 -9.39 -9.65 5.53
CA TYR A 243 -10.16 -8.89 4.56
C TYR A 243 -11.45 -8.37 5.20
N MET A 244 -11.63 -7.05 5.24
CA MET A 244 -12.83 -6.35 5.73
C MET A 244 -13.44 -6.99 6.99
N MET A 245 -12.59 -7.24 8.01
CA MET A 245 -12.91 -8.05 9.20
C MET A 245 -14.11 -7.55 10.01
N GLN A 246 -14.53 -6.30 9.85
CA GLN A 246 -15.68 -5.73 10.52
C GLN A 246 -17.03 -6.18 9.95
N TYR A 247 -17.04 -6.94 8.82
CA TYR A 247 -18.26 -7.34 8.14
C TYR A 247 -18.32 -8.86 7.96
N SER A 248 -19.44 -9.49 8.39
CA SER A 248 -19.67 -10.95 8.30
C SER A 248 -19.59 -11.48 6.88
N TRP A 249 -20.13 -10.76 5.90
CA TRP A 249 -20.09 -11.15 4.49
C TRP A 249 -18.67 -11.13 3.90
N GLY A 250 -17.73 -10.39 4.49
CA GLY A 250 -16.34 -10.35 4.08
C GLY A 250 -15.60 -11.68 4.26
N GLU A 251 -16.06 -12.55 5.15
CA GLU A 251 -15.48 -13.87 5.38
C GLU A 251 -15.50 -14.76 4.13
N ILE A 252 -16.53 -14.66 3.31
CA ILE A 252 -16.69 -15.44 2.07
C ILE A 252 -15.59 -15.04 1.07
N THR A 253 -15.39 -13.75 0.89
CA THR A 253 -14.31 -13.23 0.03
C THR A 253 -12.94 -13.58 0.61
N ASN A 254 -12.72 -13.42 1.92
CA ASN A 254 -11.47 -13.78 2.58
C ASN A 254 -11.10 -15.27 2.40
N ALA A 255 -12.07 -16.17 2.53
CA ALA A 255 -11.85 -17.59 2.30
C ALA A 255 -11.41 -17.90 0.85
N SER A 256 -11.91 -17.15 -0.12
CA SER A 256 -11.51 -17.28 -1.53
C SER A 256 -10.09 -16.76 -1.77
N LEU A 257 -9.70 -15.67 -1.12
CA LEU A 257 -8.35 -15.08 -1.19
C LEU A 257 -7.31 -16.05 -0.62
N THR A 258 -7.60 -16.64 0.54
CA THR A 258 -6.68 -17.58 1.22
C THR A 258 -6.42 -18.84 0.38
N LYS A 259 -7.44 -19.37 -0.31
CA LYS A 259 -7.28 -20.54 -1.21
C LYS A 259 -6.38 -20.27 -2.42
N ASN A 260 -6.38 -19.04 -2.91
CA ASN A 260 -5.57 -18.63 -4.06
C ASN A 260 -4.11 -18.34 -3.68
N ASN A 261 -3.85 -18.00 -2.42
CA ASN A 261 -2.49 -17.79 -1.89
C ASN A 261 -1.75 -19.13 -1.60
N ALA A 262 -2.47 -20.25 -1.58
CA ALA A 262 -1.91 -21.57 -1.29
C ALA A 262 -1.47 -22.34 -2.57
N LYS A 263 -1.57 -21.70 -3.73
CA LYS A 263 -1.09 -22.23 -5.03
C LYS A 263 0.12 -21.42 -5.52
#